data_ddbea8387750efb108591b8d3e1a2ccb
#
_entry.id   ddbea8387750efb108591b8d3e1a2ccb
#
_cell.length_a   1.000
_cell.length_b   1.000
_cell.length_c   1.000
_cell.angle_alpha   90.00
_cell.angle_beta   90.00
_cell.angle_gamma   90.00
#
_symmetry.space_group_name_H-M   'P 1'
#
loop_
_entity.id
_entity.type
_entity.pdbx_description
1 polymer ?
#
loop_
_entity_poly.entity_id
_entity_poly.type
_entity_poly.pdbx_seq_one_letter_code
_entity_poly.pdbx_strand_id
1 'polypeptide(L)'
;IFNAFAVVDFWLQARMANRQAALVRLAVISVFSFSRLLAIWVDAGLPVFIYLLAIEFVVQGLLYLVVYHRLGGGIQMLRISAEECRALLHQSRWLCLSGIAAILYLKVDQIMLGVMLDDRAVGIYAAAARLSEVWYFVPAAIVTALFPHLVDKRANDTERYGLDVQKLNDLLFSLALVVALVMSVTAGWLLPAMFGTAYAESVPVLVVHIWAAILVFMRALLSKWLI
;
A
#
# COMPACT_ATOMS: atom_id res chain seq x y z
N ILE A 1 -7.99 -10.26 -13.77
CA ILE A 1 -9.44 -10.38 -14.04
C ILE A 1 -10.25 -9.81 -12.87
N PHE A 2 -9.96 -10.14 -11.61
CA PHE A 2 -10.76 -9.69 -10.45
C PHE A 2 -10.67 -8.18 -10.17
N ASN A 3 -9.61 -7.49 -10.57
CA ASN A 3 -9.48 -6.04 -10.46
C ASN A 3 -10.29 -5.24 -11.50
N ALA A 4 -10.98 -5.91 -12.43
CA ALA A 4 -11.83 -5.20 -13.40
C ALA A 4 -12.94 -4.39 -12.72
N PHE A 5 -13.43 -4.83 -11.57
CA PHE A 5 -14.45 -4.12 -10.79
C PHE A 5 -13.93 -2.87 -10.05
N ALA A 6 -12.60 -2.65 -10.02
CA ALA A 6 -12.02 -1.41 -9.51
C ALA A 6 -12.46 -0.17 -10.32
N VAL A 7 -12.90 -0.36 -11.57
CA VAL A 7 -13.51 0.71 -12.38
C VAL A 7 -14.74 1.30 -11.68
N VAL A 8 -15.52 0.49 -10.98
CA VAL A 8 -16.68 0.96 -10.22
C VAL A 8 -16.25 1.84 -9.02
N ASP A 9 -15.12 1.52 -8.39
CA ASP A 9 -14.57 2.35 -7.31
C ASP A 9 -14.17 3.74 -7.85
N PHE A 10 -13.54 3.84 -9.02
CA PHE A 10 -13.23 5.11 -9.67
C PHE A 10 -14.49 5.89 -10.06
N TRP A 11 -15.54 5.21 -10.54
CA TRP A 11 -16.82 5.84 -10.82
C TRP A 11 -17.51 6.39 -9.57
N LEU A 12 -17.44 5.67 -8.45
CA LEU A 12 -17.93 6.13 -7.15
C LEU A 12 -17.15 7.36 -6.65
N GLN A 13 -15.84 7.36 -6.84
CA GLN A 13 -14.98 8.50 -6.50
C GLN A 13 -15.33 9.73 -7.35
N ALA A 14 -15.54 9.55 -8.66
CA ALA A 14 -15.92 10.63 -9.57
C ALA A 14 -17.28 11.27 -9.20
N ARG A 15 -18.20 10.50 -8.60
CA ARG A 15 -19.49 10.96 -8.08
C ARG A 15 -19.47 11.45 -6.63
N MET A 16 -18.29 11.59 -6.03
CA MET A 16 -18.10 11.93 -4.61
C MET A 16 -18.81 10.97 -3.65
N ALA A 17 -19.11 9.74 -4.09
CA ALA A 17 -19.73 8.69 -3.30
C ALA A 17 -18.71 7.86 -2.50
N ASN A 18 -17.61 8.50 -2.06
CA ASN A 18 -16.49 7.86 -1.37
C ASN A 18 -16.89 7.12 -0.10
N ARG A 19 -17.95 7.59 0.58
CA ARG A 19 -18.46 6.96 1.79
C ARG A 19 -18.94 5.52 1.52
N GLN A 20 -19.69 5.31 0.42
CA GLN A 20 -20.19 3.98 0.07
C GLN A 20 -19.06 3.04 -0.34
N ALA A 21 -18.09 3.54 -1.12
CA ALA A 21 -16.90 2.77 -1.49
C ALA A 21 -16.09 2.36 -0.25
N ALA A 22 -15.91 3.27 0.70
CA ALA A 22 -15.20 3.00 1.96
C ALA A 22 -15.94 1.98 2.83
N LEU A 23 -17.28 2.07 2.94
CA LEU A 23 -18.08 1.13 3.70
C LEU A 23 -18.02 -0.29 3.12
N VAL A 24 -18.10 -0.44 1.80
CA VAL A 24 -17.95 -1.74 1.13
C VAL A 24 -16.57 -2.32 1.43
N ARG A 25 -15.52 -1.51 1.28
CA ARG A 25 -14.14 -1.94 1.54
C ARG A 25 -13.93 -2.37 2.98
N LEU A 26 -14.40 -1.57 3.94
CA LEU A 26 -14.29 -1.88 5.37
C LEU A 26 -15.08 -3.15 5.73
N ALA A 27 -16.30 -3.31 5.23
CA ALA A 27 -17.11 -4.49 5.48
C ALA A 27 -16.42 -5.76 4.96
N VAL A 28 -15.94 -5.74 3.72
CA VAL A 28 -15.25 -6.88 3.11
C VAL A 28 -13.96 -7.22 3.89
N ILE A 29 -13.10 -6.25 4.14
CA ILE A 29 -11.86 -6.46 4.89
C ILE A 29 -12.17 -7.03 6.28
N SER A 30 -13.16 -6.50 7.00
CA SER A 30 -13.52 -6.97 8.34
C SER A 30 -14.00 -8.43 8.32
N VAL A 31 -14.91 -8.78 7.40
CA VAL A 31 -15.44 -10.14 7.28
C VAL A 31 -14.32 -11.13 6.91
N PHE A 32 -13.50 -10.81 5.91
CA PHE A 32 -12.44 -11.73 5.47
C PHE A 32 -11.26 -11.79 6.45
N SER A 33 -10.95 -10.71 7.18
CA SER A 33 -9.98 -10.76 8.27
C SER A 33 -10.46 -11.68 9.39
N PHE A 34 -11.74 -11.59 9.77
CA PHE A 34 -12.32 -12.50 10.76
C PHE A 34 -12.33 -13.95 10.27
N SER A 35 -12.68 -14.19 8.99
CA SER A 35 -12.63 -15.53 8.39
C SER A 35 -11.20 -16.12 8.40
N ARG A 36 -10.17 -15.29 8.16
CA ARG A 36 -8.76 -15.74 8.27
C ARG A 36 -8.39 -16.07 9.70
N LEU A 37 -8.84 -15.29 10.69
CA LEU A 37 -8.60 -15.63 12.10
C LEU A 37 -9.26 -16.95 12.49
N LEU A 38 -10.49 -17.21 12.04
CA LEU A 38 -11.14 -18.49 12.23
C LEU A 38 -10.39 -19.63 11.54
N ALA A 39 -9.90 -19.41 10.31
CA ALA A 39 -9.14 -20.42 9.59
C ALA A 39 -7.82 -20.78 10.33
N ILE A 40 -7.17 -19.80 10.97
CA ILE A 40 -6.00 -20.04 11.83
C ILE A 40 -6.41 -20.86 13.06
N TRP A 41 -7.53 -20.53 13.68
CA TRP A 41 -8.00 -21.22 14.89
C TRP A 41 -8.38 -22.70 14.65
N VAL A 42 -8.78 -23.04 13.42
CA VAL A 42 -9.14 -24.40 12.98
C VAL A 42 -7.93 -25.13 12.35
N ASP A 43 -6.73 -24.54 12.41
CA ASP A 43 -5.51 -25.11 11.78
C ASP A 43 -5.69 -25.38 10.26
N ALA A 44 -6.43 -24.52 9.57
CA ALA A 44 -6.68 -24.68 8.15
C ALA A 44 -5.38 -24.55 7.32
N GLY A 45 -5.20 -25.47 6.38
CA GLY A 45 -4.02 -25.47 5.51
C GLY A 45 -3.95 -24.26 4.57
N LEU A 46 -2.76 -24.00 4.04
CA LEU A 46 -2.47 -22.88 3.12
C LEU A 46 -3.49 -22.69 1.97
N PRO A 47 -4.04 -23.73 1.32
CA PRO A 47 -5.03 -23.58 0.26
C PRO A 47 -6.26 -22.78 0.67
N VAL A 48 -6.71 -22.90 1.92
CA VAL A 48 -7.90 -22.17 2.43
C VAL A 48 -7.67 -20.66 2.39
N PHE A 49 -6.47 -20.20 2.72
CA PHE A 49 -6.12 -18.78 2.65
C PHE A 49 -6.11 -18.25 1.22
N ILE A 50 -5.68 -19.08 0.26
CA ILE A 50 -5.69 -18.73 -1.17
C ILE A 50 -7.15 -18.59 -1.66
N TYR A 51 -8.02 -19.54 -1.29
CA TYR A 51 -9.45 -19.45 -1.61
C TYR A 51 -10.14 -18.25 -0.96
N LEU A 52 -9.84 -17.96 0.31
CA LEU A 52 -10.37 -16.78 1.00
C LEU A 52 -9.96 -15.49 0.29
N LEU A 53 -8.71 -15.37 -0.16
CA LEU A 53 -8.25 -14.24 -0.95
C LEU A 53 -9.01 -14.11 -2.28
N ALA A 54 -9.19 -15.21 -3.01
CA ALA A 54 -9.90 -15.20 -4.28
C ALA A 54 -11.38 -14.79 -4.09
N ILE A 55 -12.06 -15.35 -3.08
CA ILE A 55 -13.45 -15.06 -2.75
C ILE A 55 -13.60 -13.60 -2.30
N GLU A 56 -12.68 -13.08 -1.51
CA GLU A 56 -12.66 -11.67 -1.09
C GLU A 56 -12.75 -10.71 -2.28
N PHE A 57 -11.90 -10.91 -3.30
CA PHE A 57 -11.94 -10.08 -4.52
C PHE A 57 -13.27 -10.20 -5.28
N VAL A 58 -13.82 -11.40 -5.36
CA VAL A 58 -15.12 -11.61 -6.02
C VAL A 58 -16.24 -10.92 -5.26
N VAL A 59 -16.32 -11.11 -3.94
CA VAL A 59 -17.34 -10.49 -3.10
C VAL A 59 -17.23 -8.97 -3.14
N GLN A 60 -16.03 -8.42 -3.06
CA GLN A 60 -15.80 -6.97 -3.18
C GLN A 60 -16.32 -6.45 -4.52
N GLY A 61 -16.01 -7.14 -5.62
CA GLY A 61 -16.48 -6.77 -6.96
C GLY A 61 -18.00 -6.81 -7.07
N LEU A 62 -18.64 -7.85 -6.54
CA LEU A 62 -20.11 -7.97 -6.53
C LEU A 62 -20.77 -6.86 -5.69
N LEU A 63 -20.23 -6.54 -4.52
CA LEU A 63 -20.74 -5.46 -3.70
C LEU A 63 -20.59 -4.10 -4.38
N TYR A 64 -19.50 -3.86 -5.08
CA TYR A 64 -19.35 -2.65 -5.89
C TYR A 64 -20.40 -2.57 -7.01
N LEU A 65 -20.71 -3.67 -7.69
CA LEU A 65 -21.79 -3.72 -8.68
C LEU A 65 -23.17 -3.44 -8.08
N VAL A 66 -23.45 -3.98 -6.89
CA VAL A 66 -24.71 -3.71 -6.19
C VAL A 66 -24.84 -2.23 -5.83
N VAL A 67 -23.77 -1.62 -5.32
CA VAL A 67 -23.76 -0.18 -5.00
C VAL A 67 -23.91 0.66 -6.26
N TYR A 68 -23.20 0.29 -7.34
CA TYR A 68 -23.31 0.94 -8.64
C TYR A 68 -24.76 0.95 -9.15
N HIS A 69 -25.42 -0.20 -9.07
CA HIS A 69 -26.81 -0.31 -9.52
C HIS A 69 -27.78 0.48 -8.64
N ARG A 70 -27.59 0.49 -7.33
CA ARG A 70 -28.41 1.28 -6.38
C ARG A 70 -28.26 2.78 -6.57
N LEU A 71 -27.13 3.27 -7.04
CA LEU A 71 -26.87 4.69 -7.31
C LEU A 71 -27.27 5.13 -8.73
N GLY A 72 -28.05 4.30 -9.44
CA GLY A 72 -28.55 4.64 -10.77
C GLY A 72 -27.57 4.34 -11.90
N GLY A 73 -26.53 3.56 -11.66
CA GLY A 73 -25.66 3.03 -12.70
C GLY A 73 -26.41 1.95 -13.50
N GLY A 74 -26.75 2.23 -14.74
CA GLY A 74 -27.38 1.24 -15.63
C GLY A 74 -26.32 0.34 -16.24
N ILE A 75 -26.59 -0.99 -16.31
CA ILE A 75 -25.71 -1.94 -17.01
C ILE A 75 -25.48 -1.53 -18.46
N GLN A 76 -26.43 -0.81 -19.04
CA GLN A 76 -26.33 -0.25 -20.40
C GLN A 76 -25.26 0.83 -20.56
N MET A 77 -24.79 1.45 -19.45
CA MET A 77 -23.68 2.41 -19.46
C MET A 77 -22.30 1.74 -19.49
N LEU A 78 -22.22 0.44 -19.18
CA LEU A 78 -21.00 -0.35 -19.27
C LEU A 78 -20.76 -0.82 -20.72
N ARG A 79 -20.63 0.12 -21.66
CA ARG A 79 -20.27 -0.20 -23.05
C ARG A 79 -18.77 -0.24 -23.17
N ILE A 80 -18.27 -1.33 -23.72
CA ILE A 80 -16.85 -1.47 -24.07
C ILE A 80 -16.71 -1.02 -25.53
N SER A 81 -16.03 0.09 -25.74
CA SER A 81 -15.61 0.55 -27.05
C SER A 81 -14.13 0.22 -27.25
N ALA A 82 -13.82 -0.53 -28.31
CA ALA A 82 -12.42 -0.85 -28.62
C ALA A 82 -11.60 0.41 -28.96
N GLU A 83 -12.26 1.42 -29.51
CA GLU A 83 -11.64 2.71 -29.83
C GLU A 83 -11.27 3.49 -28.57
N GLU A 84 -12.18 3.59 -27.59
CA GLU A 84 -11.92 4.21 -26.30
C GLU A 84 -10.85 3.45 -25.52
N CYS A 85 -10.88 2.12 -25.50
CA CYS A 85 -9.83 1.31 -24.88
C CYS A 85 -8.46 1.58 -25.49
N ARG A 86 -8.38 1.67 -26.83
CA ARG A 86 -7.13 1.99 -27.53
C ARG A 86 -6.64 3.40 -27.19
N ALA A 87 -7.54 4.38 -27.16
CA ALA A 87 -7.21 5.76 -26.78
C ALA A 87 -6.68 5.85 -25.35
N LEU A 88 -7.37 5.20 -24.40
CA LEU A 88 -6.94 5.15 -22.99
C LEU A 88 -5.58 4.46 -22.82
N LEU A 89 -5.37 3.32 -23.49
CA LEU A 89 -4.08 2.61 -23.45
C LEU A 89 -2.96 3.46 -24.04
N HIS A 90 -3.24 4.18 -25.12
CA HIS A 90 -2.25 5.07 -25.73
C HIS A 90 -1.89 6.25 -24.81
N GLN A 91 -2.86 6.85 -24.14
CA GLN A 91 -2.64 7.93 -23.19
C GLN A 91 -1.93 7.47 -21.93
N SER A 92 -2.30 6.28 -21.39
CA SER A 92 -1.75 5.75 -20.14
C SER A 92 -0.50 4.88 -20.29
N ARG A 93 0.01 4.65 -21.52
CA ARG A 93 1.15 3.75 -21.76
C ARG A 93 2.39 4.06 -20.91
N TRP A 94 2.73 5.34 -20.78
CA TRP A 94 3.88 5.75 -19.98
C TRP A 94 3.62 5.58 -18.49
N LEU A 95 2.39 5.81 -18.06
CA LEU A 95 1.96 5.58 -16.67
C LEU A 95 1.97 4.09 -16.33
N CYS A 96 1.50 3.23 -17.25
CA CYS A 96 1.58 1.78 -17.11
C CYS A 96 3.04 1.30 -17.02
N LEU A 97 3.91 1.79 -17.90
CA LEU A 97 5.33 1.45 -17.89
C LEU A 97 6.00 1.89 -16.59
N SER A 98 5.71 3.11 -16.13
CA SER A 98 6.18 3.62 -14.83
C SER A 98 5.68 2.77 -13.66
N GLY A 99 4.41 2.33 -13.70
CA GLY A 99 3.84 1.44 -12.68
C GLY A 99 4.52 0.08 -12.65
N ILE A 100 4.77 -0.53 -13.80
CA ILE A 100 5.51 -1.80 -13.90
C ILE A 100 6.93 -1.63 -13.36
N ALA A 101 7.64 -0.57 -13.78
CA ALA A 101 8.98 -0.27 -13.30
C ALA A 101 9.02 -0.06 -11.78
N ALA A 102 8.01 0.60 -11.21
CA ALA A 102 7.89 0.80 -9.76
C ALA A 102 7.68 -0.53 -9.01
N ILE A 103 6.83 -1.43 -9.54
CA ILE A 103 6.61 -2.75 -8.94
C ILE A 103 7.88 -3.59 -9.02
N LEU A 104 8.56 -3.60 -10.16
CA LEU A 104 9.83 -4.31 -10.32
C LEU A 104 10.88 -3.75 -9.36
N TYR A 105 11.00 -2.44 -9.26
CA TYR A 105 11.90 -1.78 -8.31
C TYR A 105 11.64 -2.20 -6.86
N LEU A 106 10.36 -2.32 -6.45
CA LEU A 106 9.97 -2.71 -5.09
C LEU A 106 10.11 -4.20 -4.80
N LYS A 107 10.27 -5.04 -5.82
CA LYS A 107 10.30 -6.50 -5.67
C LYS A 107 11.53 -7.16 -6.26
N VAL A 108 12.44 -6.39 -6.86
CA VAL A 108 13.64 -6.93 -7.50
C VAL A 108 14.54 -7.69 -6.52
N ASP A 109 14.63 -7.22 -5.29
CA ASP A 109 15.36 -7.85 -4.20
C ASP A 109 14.81 -9.26 -3.88
N GLN A 110 13.49 -9.40 -3.77
CA GLN A 110 12.83 -10.68 -3.53
C GLN A 110 12.98 -11.63 -4.73
N ILE A 111 12.87 -11.10 -5.95
CA ILE A 111 13.07 -11.88 -7.17
C ILE A 111 14.53 -12.39 -7.25
N MET A 112 15.49 -11.51 -6.97
CA MET A 112 16.91 -11.90 -6.96
C MET A 112 17.21 -12.97 -5.91
N LEU A 113 16.67 -12.84 -4.69
CA LEU A 113 16.82 -13.82 -3.64
C LEU A 113 16.25 -15.19 -4.06
N GLY A 114 15.07 -15.22 -4.70
CA GLY A 114 14.46 -16.47 -5.16
C GLY A 114 15.22 -17.14 -6.30
N VAL A 115 15.88 -16.35 -7.17
CA VAL A 115 16.70 -16.91 -8.27
C VAL A 115 18.08 -17.34 -7.81
N MET A 116 18.68 -16.61 -6.85
CA MET A 116 20.08 -16.84 -6.42
C MET A 116 20.21 -17.77 -5.23
N LEU A 117 19.17 -17.88 -4.39
CA LEU A 117 19.16 -18.70 -3.18
C LEU A 117 17.98 -19.70 -3.26
N ASP A 118 16.99 -19.52 -2.38
CA ASP A 118 15.84 -20.42 -2.28
C ASP A 118 14.58 -19.70 -1.75
N ASP A 119 13.46 -20.40 -1.75
CA ASP A 119 12.18 -19.89 -1.24
C ASP A 119 12.23 -19.55 0.26
N ARG A 120 13.08 -20.23 1.03
CA ARG A 120 13.27 -19.95 2.46
C ARG A 120 13.91 -18.57 2.66
N ALA A 121 14.95 -18.26 1.90
CA ALA A 121 15.61 -16.96 1.95
C ALA A 121 14.64 -15.82 1.57
N VAL A 122 13.80 -16.03 0.56
CA VAL A 122 12.73 -15.10 0.19
C VAL A 122 11.74 -14.91 1.34
N GLY A 123 11.33 -16.00 2.01
CA GLY A 123 10.42 -15.96 3.15
C GLY A 123 11.00 -15.17 4.35
N ILE A 124 12.25 -15.41 4.69
CA ILE A 124 12.99 -14.73 5.76
C ILE A 124 13.09 -13.21 5.45
N TYR A 125 13.49 -12.86 4.23
CA TYR A 125 13.59 -11.49 3.78
C TYR A 125 12.21 -10.80 3.77
N ALA A 126 11.19 -11.46 3.21
CA ALA A 126 9.85 -10.90 3.09
C ALA A 126 9.20 -10.59 4.46
N ALA A 127 9.46 -11.39 5.49
CA ALA A 127 8.97 -11.12 6.84
C ALA A 127 9.60 -9.83 7.41
N ALA A 128 10.91 -9.66 7.27
CA ALA A 128 11.63 -8.46 7.68
C ALA A 128 11.18 -7.23 6.89
N ALA A 129 11.13 -7.32 5.56
CA ALA A 129 10.72 -6.24 4.68
C ALA A 129 9.29 -5.77 4.98
N ARG A 130 8.32 -6.69 5.16
CA ARG A 130 6.95 -6.34 5.52
C ARG A 130 6.87 -5.53 6.81
N LEU A 131 7.60 -5.93 7.84
CA LEU A 131 7.58 -5.24 9.13
C LEU A 131 8.23 -3.85 9.05
N SER A 132 9.23 -3.68 8.19
CA SER A 132 9.83 -2.39 7.88
C SER A 132 8.91 -1.51 7.02
N GLU A 133 8.30 -2.07 5.98
CA GLU A 133 7.44 -1.36 5.02
C GLU A 133 6.14 -0.83 5.65
N VAL A 134 5.64 -1.45 6.73
CA VAL A 134 4.46 -0.95 7.47
C VAL A 134 4.63 0.51 7.87
N TRP A 135 5.84 0.96 8.17
CA TRP A 135 6.10 2.33 8.59
C TRP A 135 6.03 3.35 7.45
N TYR A 136 6.08 2.92 6.19
CA TYR A 136 6.11 3.81 5.02
C TYR A 136 4.80 4.59 4.81
N PHE A 137 3.68 4.16 5.41
CA PHE A 137 2.44 4.92 5.35
C PHE A 137 2.49 6.20 6.21
N VAL A 138 3.30 6.21 7.28
CA VAL A 138 3.35 7.32 8.24
C VAL A 138 3.78 8.63 7.56
N PRO A 139 4.92 8.72 6.87
CA PRO A 139 5.31 9.95 6.18
C PRO A 139 4.32 10.35 5.10
N ALA A 140 3.73 9.39 4.38
CA ALA A 140 2.72 9.67 3.36
C ALA A 140 1.46 10.31 3.97
N ALA A 141 0.99 9.82 5.12
CA ALA A 141 -0.14 10.39 5.84
C ALA A 141 0.15 11.82 6.35
N ILE A 142 1.31 12.01 6.98
CA ILE A 142 1.73 13.32 7.53
C ILE A 142 1.83 14.35 6.39
N VAL A 143 2.56 14.00 5.32
CA VAL A 143 2.75 14.92 4.18
C VAL A 143 1.42 15.23 3.51
N THR A 144 0.55 14.23 3.31
CA THR A 144 -0.77 14.45 2.70
C THR A 144 -1.66 15.37 3.54
N ALA A 145 -1.62 15.24 4.86
CA ALA A 145 -2.39 16.08 5.77
C ALA A 145 -1.90 17.54 5.80
N LEU A 146 -0.59 17.76 5.72
CA LEU A 146 0.02 19.09 5.80
C LEU A 146 0.18 19.77 4.43
N PHE A 147 0.08 19.02 3.34
CA PHE A 147 0.29 19.53 1.99
C PHE A 147 -0.57 20.74 1.62
N PRO A 148 -1.91 20.77 1.89
CA PRO A 148 -2.75 21.93 1.58
C PRO A 148 -2.25 23.20 2.29
N HIS A 149 -1.80 23.08 3.54
CA HIS A 149 -1.28 24.20 4.32
C HIS A 149 0.04 24.74 3.74
N LEU A 150 0.90 23.86 3.25
CA LEU A 150 2.16 24.22 2.60
C LEU A 150 1.90 24.94 1.27
N VAL A 151 0.93 24.48 0.48
CA VAL A 151 0.55 25.12 -0.80
C VAL A 151 0.02 26.54 -0.58
N ASP A 152 -0.86 26.75 0.41
CA ASP A 152 -1.37 28.07 0.75
C ASP A 152 -0.26 29.03 1.17
N LYS A 153 0.67 28.59 2.00
CA LYS A 153 1.83 29.40 2.40
C LYS A 153 2.78 29.70 1.25
N ARG A 154 2.99 28.77 0.33
CA ARG A 154 3.82 29.00 -0.86
C ARG A 154 3.32 30.19 -1.68
N ALA A 155 1.99 30.36 -1.76
CA ALA A 155 1.37 31.45 -2.50
C ALA A 155 1.45 32.79 -1.78
N ASN A 156 1.42 32.81 -0.43
CA ASN A 156 1.23 34.02 0.36
C ASN A 156 2.49 34.48 1.12
N ASP A 157 3.42 33.57 1.47
CA ASP A 157 4.60 33.86 2.31
C ASP A 157 5.72 32.85 2.03
N THR A 158 6.55 33.14 1.03
CA THR A 158 7.62 32.24 0.57
C THR A 158 8.71 31.99 1.62
N GLU A 159 8.96 32.96 2.51
CA GLU A 159 9.99 32.81 3.55
C GLU A 159 9.53 31.83 4.63
N ARG A 160 8.30 31.97 5.09
CA ARG A 160 7.70 31.01 6.03
C ARG A 160 7.49 29.64 5.44
N TYR A 161 7.17 29.57 4.15
CA TYR A 161 7.11 28.30 3.43
C TYR A 161 8.41 27.49 3.56
N GLY A 162 9.56 28.11 3.30
CA GLY A 162 10.85 27.47 3.43
C GLY A 162 11.12 26.90 4.84
N LEU A 163 10.80 27.71 5.86
CA LEU A 163 10.95 27.30 7.27
C LEU A 163 10.03 26.14 7.64
N ASP A 164 8.79 26.14 7.16
CA ASP A 164 7.83 25.08 7.48
C ASP A 164 8.15 23.77 6.74
N VAL A 165 8.65 23.84 5.50
CA VAL A 165 9.19 22.68 4.78
C VAL A 165 10.36 22.08 5.53
N GLN A 166 11.29 22.91 6.03
CA GLN A 166 12.42 22.45 6.81
C GLN A 166 11.99 21.78 8.11
N LYS A 167 11.08 22.40 8.88
CA LYS A 167 10.52 21.80 10.10
C LYS A 167 9.86 20.45 9.85
N LEU A 168 9.11 20.34 8.75
CA LEU A 168 8.48 19.08 8.37
C LEU A 168 9.53 18.02 8.00
N ASN A 169 10.59 18.41 7.30
CA ASN A 169 11.70 17.53 6.98
C ASN A 169 12.41 17.03 8.25
N ASP A 170 12.69 17.92 9.18
CA ASP A 170 13.34 17.59 10.47
C ASP A 170 12.47 16.68 11.33
N LEU A 171 11.15 16.92 11.32
CA LEU A 171 10.17 16.05 11.97
C LEU A 171 10.18 14.64 11.36
N LEU A 172 10.10 14.54 10.03
CA LEU A 172 10.10 13.26 9.34
C LEU A 172 11.41 12.50 9.54
N PHE A 173 12.55 13.19 9.49
CA PHE A 173 13.85 12.60 9.76
C PHE A 173 13.96 12.09 11.20
N SER A 174 13.57 12.91 12.18
CA SER A 174 13.60 12.53 13.62
C SER A 174 12.68 11.33 13.88
N LEU A 175 11.48 11.34 13.30
CA LEU A 175 10.53 10.23 13.44
C LEU A 175 11.08 8.94 12.81
N ALA A 176 11.66 9.03 11.61
CA ALA A 176 12.29 7.88 10.94
C ALA A 176 13.45 7.32 11.78
N LEU A 177 14.26 8.18 12.37
CA LEU A 177 15.37 7.78 13.24
C LEU A 177 14.87 7.05 14.50
N VAL A 178 13.83 7.58 15.14
CA VAL A 178 13.20 6.94 16.31
C VAL A 178 12.64 5.57 15.92
N VAL A 179 11.92 5.47 14.79
CA VAL A 179 11.40 4.19 14.29
C VAL A 179 12.53 3.20 14.03
N ALA A 180 13.59 3.63 13.35
CA ALA A 180 14.73 2.77 13.03
C ALA A 180 15.42 2.24 14.30
N LEU A 181 15.64 3.11 15.30
CA LEU A 181 16.24 2.72 16.56
C LEU A 181 15.34 1.76 17.36
N VAL A 182 14.07 2.11 17.54
CA VAL A 182 13.12 1.27 18.28
C VAL A 182 12.98 -0.10 17.63
N MET A 183 12.80 -0.14 16.31
CA MET A 183 12.68 -1.40 15.56
C MET A 183 13.96 -2.22 15.60
N SER A 184 15.13 -1.60 15.53
CA SER A 184 16.42 -2.31 15.65
C SER A 184 16.60 -2.97 17.02
N VAL A 185 16.21 -2.27 18.09
CA VAL A 185 16.32 -2.81 19.46
C VAL A 185 15.28 -3.90 19.73
N THR A 186 14.06 -3.73 19.21
CA THR A 186 12.95 -4.67 19.46
C THR A 186 12.90 -5.85 18.48
N ALA A 187 13.64 -5.80 17.37
CA ALA A 187 13.60 -6.81 16.29
C ALA A 187 13.76 -8.25 16.79
N GLY A 188 14.70 -8.48 17.73
CA GLY A 188 15.00 -9.81 18.26
C GLY A 188 13.85 -10.45 19.03
N TRP A 189 12.96 -9.66 19.60
CA TRP A 189 11.76 -10.13 20.27
C TRP A 189 10.53 -10.07 19.37
N LEU A 190 10.38 -9.00 18.60
CA LEU A 190 9.18 -8.70 17.82
C LEU A 190 8.96 -9.71 16.68
N LEU A 191 10.00 -10.02 15.91
CA LEU A 191 9.91 -10.95 14.78
C LEU A 191 9.51 -12.38 15.22
N PRO A 192 10.19 -13.01 16.21
CA PRO A 192 9.74 -14.31 16.70
C PRO A 192 8.35 -14.32 17.32
N ALA A 193 7.95 -13.23 17.98
CA ALA A 193 6.62 -13.09 18.57
C ALA A 193 5.50 -13.00 17.51
N MET A 194 5.77 -12.35 16.37
CA MET A 194 4.77 -12.14 15.30
C MET A 194 4.74 -13.29 14.29
N PHE A 195 5.89 -13.83 13.90
CA PHE A 195 6.01 -14.80 12.81
C PHE A 195 6.45 -16.18 13.27
N GLY A 196 6.76 -16.35 14.55
CA GLY A 196 7.28 -17.59 15.11
C GLY A 196 8.82 -17.66 15.11
N THR A 197 9.36 -18.62 15.88
CA THR A 197 10.81 -18.78 16.08
C THR A 197 11.57 -19.17 14.80
N ALA A 198 10.88 -19.74 13.81
CA ALA A 198 11.47 -20.08 12.50
C ALA A 198 11.96 -18.82 11.75
N TYR A 199 11.43 -17.62 12.10
CA TYR A 199 11.81 -16.35 11.48
C TYR A 199 12.87 -15.57 12.29
N ALA A 200 13.52 -16.20 13.26
CA ALA A 200 14.62 -15.56 14.00
C ALA A 200 15.77 -15.10 13.07
N GLU A 201 16.00 -15.80 11.97
CA GLU A 201 16.97 -15.42 10.94
C GLU A 201 16.59 -14.11 10.19
N SER A 202 15.35 -13.64 10.28
CA SER A 202 14.92 -12.35 9.73
C SER A 202 15.37 -11.13 10.56
N VAL A 203 15.83 -11.35 11.80
CA VAL A 203 16.22 -10.24 12.71
C VAL A 203 17.34 -9.39 12.13
N PRO A 204 18.50 -9.94 11.71
CA PRO A 204 19.57 -9.13 11.13
C PRO A 204 19.12 -8.40 9.84
N VAL A 205 18.24 -9.04 9.06
CA VAL A 205 17.69 -8.41 7.85
C VAL A 205 16.84 -7.20 8.21
N LEU A 206 15.95 -7.30 9.22
CA LEU A 206 15.13 -6.19 9.68
C LEU A 206 15.99 -5.05 10.23
N VAL A 207 17.00 -5.37 11.05
CA VAL A 207 17.90 -4.38 11.65
C VAL A 207 18.61 -3.55 10.58
N VAL A 208 18.99 -4.14 9.47
CA VAL A 208 19.59 -3.40 8.35
C VAL A 208 18.54 -2.68 7.52
N HIS A 209 17.46 -3.38 7.15
CA HIS A 209 16.45 -2.87 6.22
C HIS A 209 15.67 -1.66 6.78
N ILE A 210 15.42 -1.60 8.08
CA ILE A 210 14.64 -0.51 8.70
C ILE A 210 15.33 0.86 8.55
N TRP A 211 16.65 0.91 8.43
CA TRP A 211 17.39 2.17 8.22
C TRP A 211 17.11 2.78 6.84
N ALA A 212 16.70 1.98 5.86
CA ALA A 212 16.23 2.48 4.58
C ALA A 212 14.94 3.33 4.72
N ALA A 213 14.16 3.13 5.80
CA ALA A 213 12.99 3.93 6.08
C ALA A 213 13.31 5.43 6.18
N ILE A 214 14.50 5.82 6.65
CA ILE A 214 14.91 7.22 6.72
C ILE A 214 14.84 7.88 5.34
N LEU A 215 15.37 7.21 4.31
CA LEU A 215 15.34 7.71 2.94
C LEU A 215 13.91 7.76 2.38
N VAL A 216 13.09 6.77 2.72
CA VAL A 216 11.67 6.72 2.31
C VAL A 216 10.86 7.87 2.93
N PHE A 217 11.09 8.17 4.22
CA PHE A 217 10.44 9.28 4.90
C PHE A 217 10.79 10.63 4.27
N MET A 218 12.06 10.86 3.98
CA MET A 218 12.52 12.08 3.31
C MET A 218 11.99 12.19 1.88
N ARG A 219 11.96 11.09 1.12
CA ARG A 219 11.40 11.04 -0.23
C ARG A 219 9.91 11.42 -0.25
N ALA A 220 9.13 11.09 0.78
CA ALA A 220 7.71 11.40 0.83
C ALA A 220 7.43 12.91 0.72
N LEU A 221 8.26 13.74 1.34
CA LEU A 221 8.20 15.20 1.22
C LEU A 221 8.64 15.67 -0.17
N LEU A 222 9.79 15.19 -0.65
CA LEU A 222 10.35 15.57 -1.94
C LEU A 222 9.41 15.26 -3.10
N SER A 223 8.69 14.12 -3.07
CA SER A 223 7.75 13.72 -4.12
C SER A 223 6.58 14.68 -4.30
N LYS A 224 6.22 15.44 -3.26
CA LYS A 224 5.16 16.47 -3.31
C LYS A 224 5.70 17.86 -3.62
N TRP A 225 6.97 18.11 -3.31
CA TRP A 225 7.61 19.40 -3.57
C TRP A 225 7.93 19.61 -5.05
N LEU A 226 8.14 18.53 -5.80
CA LEU A 226 8.46 18.55 -7.24
C LEU A 226 7.21 18.69 -8.15
N ILE A 227 6.00 18.65 -7.59
CA ILE A 227 4.72 18.85 -8.31
C ILE A 227 4.19 20.25 -8.02
#